data_90409dbf3332f89faf8a6cb22f34965f
#
_entry.id   90409dbf3332f89faf8a6cb22f34965f
#
_cell.length_a   1.000
_cell.length_b   1.000
_cell.length_c   1.000
_cell.angle_alpha   90.00
_cell.angle_beta   90.00
_cell.angle_gamma   90.00
#
_symmetry.space_group_name_H-M   'P 1'
#
loop_
_entity.id
_entity.type
_entity.pdbx_description
1 polymer ?
#
loop_
_entity_poly.entity_id
_entity_poly.type
_entity_poly.pdbx_seq_one_letter_code
_entity_poly.pdbx_strand_id
1 'polypeptide(L)'
;MWTRIELKMRGRQAFQRNYWSAVVVALVMAIVLYGVTASNSNGAREHSRFYGNGDYFFEYSLLLMVIALVSVILSLGTMLLGIFVGNVLLVGGYRFFVLNQTETPTAGTLGYGFKSGNYGNIVLIMFLRNLFTFLWTLLFVVPGIIKHYEYLMVPYILAENPGMRSEEAFLISKRMMMGQKWDTFVLDLSFIGWRILEGLTFGILAIFYVEPYIQSTFAELYTVNKEVAYRNGYIR
;
A
#
# COMPACT_ATOMS: atom_id res chain seq x y z
N MET A 1 -23.41 -10.50 -6.05
CA MET A 1 -22.84 -9.85 -4.85
C MET A 1 -21.81 -10.83 -4.30
N TRP A 2 -20.61 -10.40 -3.99
CA TRP A 2 -19.57 -11.27 -3.47
C TRP A 2 -19.74 -11.54 -1.96
N THR A 3 -19.20 -12.65 -1.49
CA THR A 3 -19.13 -12.96 -0.06
C THR A 3 -17.68 -12.94 0.40
N ARG A 4 -17.45 -12.56 1.67
CA ARG A 4 -16.11 -12.54 2.28
C ARG A 4 -15.43 -13.91 2.25
N ILE A 5 -16.21 -14.97 2.47
CA ILE A 5 -15.72 -16.36 2.45
C ILE A 5 -15.22 -16.73 1.05
N GLU A 6 -15.98 -16.38 0.03
CA GLU A 6 -15.63 -16.66 -1.38
C GLU A 6 -14.34 -15.92 -1.79
N LEU A 7 -14.23 -14.61 -1.52
CA LEU A 7 -13.02 -13.83 -1.84
C LEU A 7 -11.78 -14.40 -1.13
N LYS A 8 -11.90 -14.72 0.15
CA LYS A 8 -10.82 -15.32 0.93
C LYS A 8 -10.42 -16.69 0.41
N MET A 9 -11.37 -17.52 0.02
CA MET A 9 -11.11 -18.84 -0.52
C MET A 9 -10.38 -18.73 -1.87
N ARG A 10 -10.87 -17.90 -2.79
CA ARG A 10 -10.24 -17.66 -4.11
C ARG A 10 -8.84 -17.05 -3.93
N GLY A 11 -8.69 -16.01 -3.10
CA GLY A 11 -7.39 -15.39 -2.82
C GLY A 11 -6.39 -16.39 -2.23
N ARG A 12 -6.82 -17.27 -1.32
CA ARG A 12 -5.97 -18.34 -0.79
C ARG A 12 -5.53 -19.33 -1.88
N GLN A 13 -6.43 -19.72 -2.76
CA GLN A 13 -6.11 -20.63 -3.88
C GLN A 13 -5.11 -19.98 -4.84
N ALA A 14 -5.32 -18.72 -5.24
CA ALA A 14 -4.41 -17.98 -6.10
C ALA A 14 -3.01 -17.81 -5.47
N PHE A 15 -2.96 -17.50 -4.18
CA PHE A 15 -1.71 -17.42 -3.42
C PHE A 15 -0.98 -18.76 -3.36
N GLN A 16 -1.66 -19.84 -3.01
CA GLN A 16 -1.03 -21.17 -2.87
C GLN A 16 -0.52 -21.71 -4.19
N ARG A 17 -1.16 -21.41 -5.33
CA ARG A 17 -0.72 -21.86 -6.64
C ARG A 17 0.64 -21.32 -7.04
N ASN A 18 0.99 -20.10 -6.65
CA ASN A 18 2.26 -19.44 -6.97
C ASN A 18 2.92 -18.87 -5.70
N TYR A 19 3.07 -19.73 -4.70
CA TYR A 19 3.43 -19.38 -3.33
C TYR A 19 4.69 -18.50 -3.24
N TRP A 20 5.82 -18.97 -3.77
CA TRP A 20 7.10 -18.29 -3.60
C TRP A 20 7.15 -16.93 -4.29
N SER A 21 6.60 -16.82 -5.50
CA SER A 21 6.53 -15.54 -6.19
C SER A 21 5.62 -14.55 -5.45
N ALA A 22 4.50 -15.02 -4.92
CA ALA A 22 3.58 -14.20 -4.14
C ALA A 22 4.21 -13.72 -2.82
N VAL A 23 4.98 -14.57 -2.12
CA VAL A 23 5.73 -14.19 -0.91
C VAL A 23 6.76 -13.10 -1.21
N VAL A 24 7.56 -13.27 -2.27
CA VAL A 24 8.57 -12.28 -2.66
C VAL A 24 7.93 -10.94 -3.02
N VAL A 25 6.85 -10.95 -3.81
CA VAL A 25 6.14 -9.73 -4.20
C VAL A 25 5.51 -9.04 -2.99
N ALA A 26 4.82 -9.80 -2.13
CA ALA A 26 4.20 -9.26 -0.92
C ALA A 26 5.26 -8.68 0.04
N LEU A 27 6.42 -9.33 0.19
CA LEU A 27 7.52 -8.82 0.99
C LEU A 27 8.02 -7.46 0.47
N VAL A 28 8.25 -7.33 -0.84
CA VAL A 28 8.66 -6.05 -1.44
C VAL A 28 7.58 -4.98 -1.23
N MET A 29 6.31 -5.30 -1.44
CA MET A 29 5.21 -4.37 -1.17
C MET A 29 5.14 -3.97 0.30
N ALA A 30 5.32 -4.90 1.23
CA ALA A 30 5.34 -4.62 2.67
C ALA A 30 6.51 -3.70 3.06
N ILE A 31 7.72 -3.92 2.53
CA ILE A 31 8.86 -3.04 2.74
C ILE A 31 8.55 -1.62 2.25
N VAL A 32 7.92 -1.47 1.09
CA VAL A 32 7.53 -0.15 0.56
C VAL A 32 6.45 0.51 1.43
N LEU A 33 5.42 -0.24 1.84
CA LEU A 33 4.30 0.29 2.61
C LEU A 33 4.68 0.65 4.05
N TYR A 34 5.46 -0.22 4.72
CA TYR A 34 5.76 -0.10 6.14
C TYR A 34 7.17 0.42 6.42
N GLY A 35 8.14 0.20 5.50
CA GLY A 35 9.52 0.62 5.67
C GLY A 35 9.68 2.14 5.77
N VAL A 36 8.90 2.89 4.99
CA VAL A 36 8.90 4.37 5.04
C VAL A 36 8.32 4.89 6.36
N THR A 37 7.29 4.21 6.90
CA THR A 37 6.67 4.61 8.18
C THR A 37 7.54 4.28 9.39
N ALA A 38 8.26 3.16 9.38
CA ALA A 38 9.16 2.75 10.45
C ALA A 38 10.37 3.70 10.60
N SER A 39 10.88 4.23 9.49
CA SER A 39 11.98 5.20 9.49
C SER A 39 11.63 6.50 10.23
N ASN A 40 10.37 6.92 10.19
CA ASN A 40 9.92 8.17 10.82
C ASN A 40 9.61 8.03 12.33
N SER A 41 9.37 6.82 12.83
CA SER A 41 8.96 6.61 14.23
C SER A 41 10.14 6.52 15.22
N ASN A 42 11.33 6.15 14.75
CA ASN A 42 12.50 5.99 15.62
C ASN A 42 13.18 7.30 15.99
N GLY A 43 13.04 8.36 15.17
CA GLY A 43 13.65 9.67 15.46
C GLY A 43 13.02 10.44 16.63
N ALA A 44 11.76 10.15 17.00
CA ALA A 44 11.05 10.92 18.00
C ALA A 44 11.20 10.42 19.45
N ARG A 45 11.72 9.21 19.65
CA ARG A 45 11.76 8.56 20.99
C ARG A 45 13.05 8.75 21.78
N GLU A 46 14.14 9.15 21.16
CA GLU A 46 15.44 9.29 21.86
C GLU A 46 15.70 10.67 22.49
N HIS A 47 14.94 11.71 22.14
CA HIS A 47 15.23 13.07 22.61
C HIS A 47 14.79 13.40 24.04
N SER A 48 14.12 12.50 24.77
CA SER A 48 13.53 12.83 26.09
C SER A 48 14.36 12.45 27.32
N ARG A 49 15.59 11.91 27.17
CA ARG A 49 16.38 11.44 28.33
C ARG A 49 17.69 12.16 28.63
N PHE A 50 17.99 13.27 27.95
CA PHE A 50 19.26 13.97 28.18
C PHE A 50 19.05 15.32 28.86
N TYR A 51 18.68 15.33 30.14
CA TYR A 51 18.79 16.48 31.03
C TYR A 51 19.83 16.17 32.14
N GLY A 52 21.08 16.52 31.90
CA GLY A 52 22.15 16.44 32.86
C GLY A 52 23.15 17.58 32.66
N ASN A 53 23.29 18.45 33.69
CA ASN A 53 24.29 19.50 33.94
C ASN A 53 24.68 20.44 32.77
N GLY A 54 24.43 21.74 33.01
CA GLY A 54 24.51 22.83 32.05
C GLY A 54 25.87 23.10 31.37
N ASP A 55 26.97 22.53 31.81
CA ASP A 55 28.31 22.83 31.28
C ASP A 55 28.63 22.06 29.95
N TYR A 56 27.94 20.95 29.67
CA TYR A 56 28.12 20.18 28.44
C TYR A 56 27.14 20.57 27.33
N PHE A 57 26.21 21.50 27.60
CA PHE A 57 25.13 21.80 26.66
C PHE A 57 25.66 22.40 25.34
N PHE A 58 26.72 23.21 25.40
CA PHE A 58 27.27 23.88 24.20
C PHE A 58 28.09 22.95 23.32
N GLU A 59 28.87 22.00 23.86
CA GLU A 59 29.67 21.05 23.08
C GLU A 59 28.80 20.04 22.36
N TYR A 60 27.71 19.55 22.98
CA TYR A 60 26.81 18.59 22.38
C TYR A 60 25.76 19.23 21.49
N SER A 61 25.48 20.55 21.60
CA SER A 61 24.46 21.21 20.79
C SER A 61 24.78 21.16 19.28
N LEU A 62 26.02 21.32 18.92
CA LEU A 62 26.47 21.27 17.52
C LEU A 62 26.39 19.85 16.96
N LEU A 63 26.77 18.84 17.76
CA LEU A 63 26.63 17.44 17.39
C LEU A 63 25.15 17.05 17.22
N LEU A 64 24.28 17.45 18.14
CA LEU A 64 22.84 17.19 18.05
C LEU A 64 22.23 17.88 16.83
N MET A 65 22.65 19.10 16.52
CA MET A 65 22.21 19.82 15.32
C MET A 65 22.62 19.09 14.04
N VAL A 66 23.86 18.57 13.97
CA VAL A 66 24.32 17.78 12.82
C VAL A 66 23.52 16.48 12.69
N ILE A 67 23.31 15.75 13.79
CA ILE A 67 22.51 14.52 13.80
C ILE A 67 21.07 14.81 13.34
N ALA A 68 20.46 15.90 13.83
CA ALA A 68 19.13 16.31 13.42
C ALA A 68 19.08 16.67 11.91
N LEU A 69 20.06 17.38 11.40
CA LEU A 69 20.16 17.72 9.98
C LEU A 69 20.30 16.46 9.11
N VAL A 70 21.19 15.56 9.49
CA VAL A 70 21.38 14.26 8.78
C VAL A 70 20.10 13.44 8.81
N SER A 71 19.41 13.36 9.96
CA SER A 71 18.15 12.62 10.06
C SER A 71 17.04 13.22 9.17
N VAL A 72 16.96 14.55 9.06
CA VAL A 72 16.04 15.23 8.14
C VAL A 72 16.37 14.90 6.68
N ILE A 73 17.65 14.97 6.29
CA ILE A 73 18.08 14.63 4.91
C ILE A 73 17.75 13.18 4.58
N LEU A 74 18.05 12.25 5.49
CA LEU A 74 17.72 10.83 5.29
C LEU A 74 16.21 10.59 5.20
N SER A 75 15.40 11.25 6.03
CA SER A 75 13.94 11.13 5.98
C SER A 75 13.35 11.69 4.68
N LEU A 76 13.87 12.83 4.20
CA LEU A 76 13.47 13.38 2.90
C LEU A 76 13.90 12.44 1.76
N GLY A 77 15.09 11.88 1.81
CA GLY A 77 15.57 10.91 0.83
C GLY A 77 14.69 9.65 0.77
N THR A 78 14.34 9.08 1.93
CA THR A 78 13.45 7.91 1.99
C THR A 78 12.03 8.25 1.53
N MET A 79 11.52 9.44 1.83
CA MET A 79 10.22 9.91 1.33
C MET A 79 10.21 10.01 -0.19
N LEU A 80 11.24 10.61 -0.79
CA LEU A 80 11.38 10.73 -2.25
C LEU A 80 11.48 9.34 -2.90
N LEU A 81 12.30 8.43 -2.34
CA LEU A 81 12.36 7.05 -2.81
C LEU A 81 10.99 6.35 -2.74
N GLY A 82 10.23 6.54 -1.67
CA GLY A 82 8.87 6.03 -1.54
C GLY A 82 7.95 6.54 -2.65
N ILE A 83 8.01 7.84 -2.97
CA ILE A 83 7.16 8.45 -4.01
C ILE A 83 7.56 7.97 -5.40
N PHE A 84 8.84 8.02 -5.75
CA PHE A 84 9.30 7.77 -7.11
C PHE A 84 9.52 6.29 -7.41
N VAL A 85 10.01 5.51 -6.47
CA VAL A 85 10.31 4.09 -6.67
C VAL A 85 9.23 3.21 -6.02
N GLY A 86 8.90 3.48 -4.76
CA GLY A 86 7.99 2.66 -3.98
C GLY A 86 6.60 2.57 -4.60
N ASN A 87 6.00 3.70 -4.97
CA ASN A 87 4.67 3.73 -5.61
C ASN A 87 4.62 2.92 -6.92
N VAL A 88 5.69 2.95 -7.69
CA VAL A 88 5.78 2.22 -8.97
C VAL A 88 5.92 0.71 -8.73
N LEU A 89 6.72 0.31 -7.74
CA LEU A 89 6.82 -1.09 -7.32
C LEU A 89 5.49 -1.62 -6.78
N LEU A 90 4.74 -0.81 -6.02
CA LEU A 90 3.41 -1.18 -5.54
C LEU A 90 2.45 -1.47 -6.70
N VAL A 91 2.42 -0.64 -7.73
CA VAL A 91 1.58 -0.89 -8.92
C VAL A 91 1.99 -2.17 -9.62
N GLY A 92 3.31 -2.45 -9.73
CA GLY A 92 3.81 -3.74 -10.23
C GLY A 92 3.38 -4.93 -9.37
N GLY A 93 3.36 -4.78 -8.05
CA GLY A 93 2.86 -5.78 -7.11
C GLY A 93 1.35 -6.04 -7.25
N TYR A 94 0.55 -4.98 -7.36
CA TYR A 94 -0.89 -5.11 -7.63
C TYR A 94 -1.15 -5.82 -8.96
N ARG A 95 -0.37 -5.50 -10.01
CA ARG A 95 -0.43 -6.22 -11.28
C ARG A 95 -0.12 -7.70 -11.13
N PHE A 96 0.93 -8.04 -10.37
CA PHE A 96 1.26 -9.43 -10.08
C PHE A 96 0.07 -10.17 -9.47
N PHE A 97 -0.56 -9.62 -8.42
CA PHE A 97 -1.67 -10.28 -7.75
C PHE A 97 -2.94 -10.38 -8.61
N VAL A 98 -3.19 -9.43 -9.49
CA VAL A 98 -4.29 -9.51 -10.48
C VAL A 98 -4.03 -10.64 -11.47
N LEU A 99 -2.84 -10.72 -12.07
CA LEU A 99 -2.47 -11.77 -13.00
C LEU A 99 -2.42 -13.14 -12.32
N ASN A 100 -2.01 -13.20 -11.06
CA ASN A 100 -1.88 -14.44 -10.30
C ASN A 100 -3.22 -15.16 -10.05
N GLN A 101 -4.36 -14.53 -10.34
CA GLN A 101 -5.68 -15.18 -10.27
C GLN A 101 -5.85 -16.23 -11.38
N THR A 102 -5.31 -15.98 -12.56
CA THR A 102 -5.47 -16.82 -13.75
C THR A 102 -4.17 -17.44 -14.23
N GLU A 103 -3.05 -16.77 -14.03
CA GLU A 103 -1.73 -17.12 -14.51
C GLU A 103 -0.77 -17.42 -13.34
N THR A 104 0.49 -17.75 -13.67
CA THR A 104 1.59 -17.89 -12.72
C THR A 104 2.70 -16.88 -13.04
N PRO A 105 2.46 -15.57 -12.82
CA PRO A 105 3.44 -14.54 -13.14
C PRO A 105 4.70 -14.70 -12.27
N THR A 106 5.82 -14.22 -12.78
CA THR A 106 7.07 -14.17 -12.01
C THR A 106 7.14 -12.91 -11.15
N ALA A 107 7.97 -12.91 -10.11
CA ALA A 107 8.22 -11.73 -9.28
C ALA A 107 8.76 -10.53 -10.08
N GLY A 108 9.34 -10.77 -11.28
CA GLY A 108 9.76 -9.72 -12.20
C GLY A 108 8.65 -8.75 -12.64
N THR A 109 7.38 -9.12 -12.47
CA THR A 109 6.20 -8.24 -12.68
C THR A 109 6.24 -6.99 -11.81
N LEU A 110 6.96 -7.00 -10.67
CA LEU A 110 7.20 -5.80 -9.85
C LEU A 110 7.79 -4.63 -10.65
N GLY A 111 8.65 -4.93 -11.62
CA GLY A 111 9.27 -3.94 -12.50
C GLY A 111 8.36 -3.40 -13.61
N TYR A 112 7.11 -3.83 -13.69
CA TYR A 112 6.18 -3.45 -14.77
C TYR A 112 6.02 -1.94 -14.92
N GLY A 113 5.83 -1.21 -13.84
CA GLY A 113 5.60 0.22 -13.88
C GLY A 113 6.76 1.02 -14.47
N PHE A 114 8.01 0.55 -14.29
CA PHE A 114 9.20 1.17 -14.90
C PHE A 114 9.31 0.92 -16.41
N LYS A 115 8.76 -0.20 -16.87
CA LYS A 115 8.81 -0.64 -18.28
C LYS A 115 7.58 -0.21 -19.10
N SER A 116 6.53 0.27 -18.46
CA SER A 116 5.23 0.56 -19.09
C SER A 116 5.24 1.78 -20.02
N GLY A 117 6.30 2.59 -20.03
CA GLY A 117 6.34 3.88 -20.75
C GLY A 117 5.53 5.00 -20.07
N ASN A 118 4.76 4.69 -19.02
CA ASN A 118 3.88 5.63 -18.32
C ASN A 118 4.33 5.88 -16.87
N TYR A 119 5.63 5.76 -16.60
CA TYR A 119 6.21 5.90 -15.26
C TYR A 119 5.77 7.19 -14.55
N GLY A 120 5.89 8.35 -15.22
CA GLY A 120 5.52 9.64 -14.63
C GLY A 120 4.03 9.72 -14.28
N ASN A 121 3.16 9.13 -15.09
CA ASN A 121 1.72 9.08 -14.82
C ASN A 121 1.40 8.22 -13.59
N ILE A 122 2.04 7.05 -13.47
CA ILE A 122 1.91 6.19 -12.29
C ILE A 122 2.34 6.93 -11.02
N VAL A 123 3.53 7.56 -11.04
CA VAL A 123 4.04 8.34 -9.89
C VAL A 123 3.08 9.45 -9.51
N LEU A 124 2.60 10.23 -10.50
CA LEU A 124 1.67 11.34 -10.27
C LEU A 124 0.36 10.87 -9.62
N ILE A 125 -0.27 9.86 -10.19
CA ILE A 125 -1.60 9.41 -9.72
C ILE A 125 -1.48 8.76 -8.33
N MET A 126 -0.45 7.96 -8.08
CA MET A 126 -0.20 7.36 -6.78
C MET A 126 0.12 8.43 -5.72
N PHE A 127 0.89 9.46 -6.08
CA PHE A 127 1.15 10.60 -5.22
C PHE A 127 -0.14 11.36 -4.89
N LEU A 128 -0.97 11.69 -5.89
CA LEU A 128 -2.26 12.37 -5.69
C LEU A 128 -3.21 11.54 -4.81
N ARG A 129 -3.26 10.21 -5.01
CA ARG A 129 -4.04 9.29 -4.18
C ARG A 129 -3.64 9.41 -2.70
N ASN A 130 -2.33 9.32 -2.43
CA ASN A 130 -1.81 9.38 -1.07
C ASN A 130 -2.04 10.78 -0.47
N LEU A 131 -1.79 11.84 -1.25
CA LEU A 131 -2.01 13.23 -0.84
C LEU A 131 -3.49 13.50 -0.49
N PHE A 132 -4.42 13.12 -1.35
CA PHE A 132 -5.85 13.32 -1.08
C PHE A 132 -6.32 12.52 0.13
N THR A 133 -5.88 11.27 0.27
CA THR A 133 -6.21 10.46 1.46
C THR A 133 -5.66 11.11 2.72
N PHE A 134 -4.43 11.60 2.69
CA PHE A 134 -3.79 12.31 3.81
C PHE A 134 -4.54 13.59 4.17
N LEU A 135 -4.87 14.45 3.21
CA LEU A 135 -5.61 15.70 3.44
C LEU A 135 -6.98 15.44 4.07
N TRP A 136 -7.71 14.43 3.60
CA TRP A 136 -8.99 14.05 4.19
C TRP A 136 -8.84 13.49 5.61
N THR A 137 -7.78 12.74 5.88
CA THR A 137 -7.47 12.22 7.22
C THR A 137 -7.08 13.33 8.18
N LEU A 138 -6.35 14.35 7.69
CA LEU A 138 -5.97 15.53 8.46
C LEU A 138 -7.20 16.38 8.84
N LEU A 139 -8.19 16.47 7.94
CA LEU A 139 -9.42 17.19 8.21
C LEU A 139 -10.26 16.47 9.26
N PHE A 140 -10.56 15.20 9.04
CA PHE A 140 -11.25 14.32 9.99
C PHE A 140 -10.89 12.84 9.72
N VAL A 141 -10.69 12.06 10.76
CA VAL A 141 -10.31 10.63 10.65
C VAL A 141 -11.37 9.82 9.89
N VAL A 142 -12.67 10.01 10.20
CA VAL A 142 -13.75 9.25 9.55
C VAL A 142 -13.85 9.51 8.05
N PRO A 143 -13.90 10.76 7.55
CA PRO A 143 -13.80 11.04 6.11
C PRO A 143 -12.53 10.49 5.46
N GLY A 144 -11.38 10.52 6.16
CA GLY A 144 -10.14 9.92 5.69
C GLY A 144 -10.27 8.43 5.41
N ILE A 145 -10.88 7.67 6.33
CA ILE A 145 -11.15 6.23 6.15
C ILE A 145 -12.09 6.00 4.95
N ILE A 146 -13.17 6.78 4.83
CA ILE A 146 -14.09 6.67 3.70
C ILE A 146 -13.38 6.90 2.37
N LYS A 147 -12.50 7.92 2.29
CA LYS A 147 -11.71 8.23 1.09
C LYS A 147 -10.64 7.21 0.81
N HIS A 148 -10.03 6.62 1.84
CA HIS A 148 -9.11 5.52 1.67
C HIS A 148 -9.76 4.35 0.89
N TYR A 149 -10.96 3.92 1.31
CA TYR A 149 -11.69 2.87 0.60
C TYR A 149 -12.21 3.33 -0.77
N GLU A 150 -12.56 4.61 -0.94
CA GLU A 150 -12.97 5.17 -2.24
C GLU A 150 -11.84 5.10 -3.28
N TYR A 151 -10.59 5.31 -2.86
CA TYR A 151 -9.41 5.28 -3.74
C TYR A 151 -8.65 3.94 -3.70
N LEU A 152 -9.23 2.92 -3.08
CA LEU A 152 -8.59 1.62 -2.89
C LEU A 152 -8.25 0.94 -4.23
N MET A 153 -9.09 1.11 -5.24
CA MET A 153 -8.94 0.46 -6.54
C MET A 153 -7.99 1.19 -7.51
N VAL A 154 -7.59 2.44 -7.21
CA VAL A 154 -6.71 3.23 -8.09
C VAL A 154 -5.42 2.49 -8.47
N PRO A 155 -4.65 1.90 -7.56
CA PRO A 155 -3.42 1.20 -7.94
C PRO A 155 -3.65 -0.05 -8.79
N TYR A 156 -4.78 -0.74 -8.63
CA TYR A 156 -5.17 -1.87 -9.48
C TYR A 156 -5.55 -1.41 -10.89
N ILE A 157 -6.26 -0.28 -11.00
CA ILE A 157 -6.60 0.34 -12.28
C ILE A 157 -5.34 0.73 -13.04
N LEU A 158 -4.35 1.34 -12.37
CA LEU A 158 -3.06 1.68 -12.96
C LEU A 158 -2.21 0.44 -13.30
N ALA A 159 -2.38 -0.64 -12.57
CA ALA A 159 -1.72 -1.92 -12.86
C ALA A 159 -2.17 -2.51 -14.22
N GLU A 160 -3.42 -2.27 -14.61
CA GLU A 160 -3.95 -2.69 -15.93
C GLU A 160 -3.78 -1.60 -16.99
N ASN A 161 -4.04 -0.33 -16.64
CA ASN A 161 -4.04 0.81 -17.55
C ASN A 161 -3.14 1.94 -17.04
N PRO A 162 -1.81 1.82 -17.16
CA PRO A 162 -0.85 2.79 -16.60
C PRO A 162 -0.90 4.17 -17.27
N GLY A 163 -1.46 4.28 -18.46
CA GLY A 163 -1.65 5.53 -19.21
C GLY A 163 -2.99 6.23 -18.96
N MET A 164 -3.84 5.71 -18.07
CA MET A 164 -5.14 6.31 -17.76
C MET A 164 -4.97 7.71 -17.15
N ARG A 165 -5.89 8.62 -17.48
CA ARG A 165 -5.91 9.97 -16.89
C ARG A 165 -6.25 9.90 -15.39
N SER A 166 -5.68 10.80 -14.60
CA SER A 166 -5.89 10.83 -13.15
C SER A 166 -7.36 10.94 -12.77
N GLU A 167 -8.08 11.89 -13.38
CA GLU A 167 -9.51 12.11 -13.11
C GLU A 167 -10.35 10.85 -13.37
N GLU A 168 -10.04 10.15 -14.46
CA GLU A 168 -10.72 8.92 -14.85
C GLU A 168 -10.43 7.77 -13.89
N ALA A 169 -9.17 7.57 -13.50
CA ALA A 169 -8.77 6.55 -12.53
C ALA A 169 -9.47 6.73 -11.17
N PHE A 170 -9.54 7.97 -10.68
CA PHE A 170 -10.25 8.28 -9.43
C PHE A 170 -11.76 8.10 -9.58
N LEU A 171 -12.36 8.52 -10.71
CA LEU A 171 -13.77 8.36 -10.96
C LEU A 171 -14.19 6.89 -11.02
N ILE A 172 -13.42 6.07 -11.75
CA ILE A 172 -13.67 4.63 -11.86
C ILE A 172 -13.55 3.97 -10.48
N SER A 173 -12.47 4.23 -9.74
CA SER A 173 -12.31 3.70 -8.39
C SER A 173 -13.47 4.05 -7.48
N LYS A 174 -13.92 5.31 -7.49
CA LYS A 174 -15.07 5.78 -6.73
C LYS A 174 -16.36 5.04 -7.10
N ARG A 175 -16.61 4.83 -8.41
CA ARG A 175 -17.78 4.10 -8.90
C ARG A 175 -17.74 2.62 -8.54
N MET A 176 -16.57 1.96 -8.68
CA MET A 176 -16.36 0.57 -8.28
C MET A 176 -16.63 0.34 -6.80
N MET A 177 -16.28 1.32 -5.96
CA MET A 177 -16.44 1.25 -4.50
C MET A 177 -17.78 1.79 -4.00
N MET A 178 -18.69 2.23 -4.89
CA MET A 178 -20.00 2.71 -4.53
C MET A 178 -20.86 1.55 -3.98
N GLY A 179 -21.36 1.71 -2.74
CA GLY A 179 -22.08 0.65 -2.05
C GLY A 179 -21.22 -0.51 -1.50
N GLN A 180 -19.90 -0.55 -1.81
CA GLN A 180 -19.00 -1.63 -1.41
C GLN A 180 -18.04 -1.25 -0.26
N LYS A 181 -17.99 0.03 0.14
CA LYS A 181 -17.02 0.53 1.12
C LYS A 181 -17.15 -0.16 2.47
N TRP A 182 -18.37 -0.32 2.95
CA TRP A 182 -18.64 -0.97 4.25
C TRP A 182 -18.28 -2.46 4.24
N ASP A 183 -18.68 -3.17 3.19
CA ASP A 183 -18.37 -4.60 3.05
C ASP A 183 -16.86 -4.83 2.93
N THR A 184 -16.15 -3.92 2.23
CA THR A 184 -14.70 -3.94 2.13
C THR A 184 -14.02 -3.63 3.46
N PHE A 185 -14.52 -2.68 4.23
CA PHE A 185 -14.05 -2.42 5.60
C PHE A 185 -14.21 -3.66 6.49
N VAL A 186 -15.36 -4.32 6.44
CA VAL A 186 -15.61 -5.55 7.21
C VAL A 186 -14.75 -6.72 6.71
N LEU A 187 -14.45 -6.77 5.41
CA LEU A 187 -13.48 -7.73 4.87
C LEU A 187 -12.09 -7.49 5.47
N ASP A 188 -11.61 -6.25 5.47
CA ASP A 188 -10.30 -5.88 6.04
C ASP A 188 -10.26 -6.19 7.55
N LEU A 189 -11.29 -5.81 8.30
CA LEU A 189 -11.43 -6.12 9.72
C LEU A 189 -11.41 -7.64 9.99
N SER A 190 -11.89 -8.45 9.07
CA SER A 190 -11.88 -9.92 9.19
C SER A 190 -10.47 -10.54 9.14
N PHE A 191 -9.44 -9.76 8.83
CA PHE A 191 -8.03 -10.16 8.91
C PHE A 191 -7.38 -9.80 10.25
N ILE A 192 -8.10 -9.11 11.17
CA ILE A 192 -7.53 -8.65 12.45
C ILE A 192 -6.92 -9.80 13.27
N GLY A 193 -7.56 -10.98 13.25
CA GLY A 193 -7.02 -12.17 13.92
C GLY A 193 -5.65 -12.60 13.38
N TRP A 194 -5.46 -12.51 12.07
CA TRP A 194 -4.18 -12.79 11.42
C TRP A 194 -3.13 -11.74 11.78
N ARG A 195 -3.50 -10.46 11.86
CA ARG A 195 -2.59 -9.38 12.27
C ARG A 195 -2.16 -9.49 13.73
N ILE A 196 -3.02 -10.01 14.61
CA ILE A 196 -2.62 -10.33 16.01
C ILE A 196 -1.58 -11.46 16.01
N LEU A 197 -1.79 -12.51 15.21
CA LEU A 197 -0.82 -13.61 15.07
C LEU A 197 0.51 -13.15 14.46
N GLU A 198 0.51 -12.18 13.54
CA GLU A 198 1.73 -11.53 13.03
C GLU A 198 2.56 -10.92 14.18
N GLY A 199 1.90 -10.18 15.07
CA GLY A 199 2.55 -9.60 16.25
C GLY A 199 3.19 -10.65 17.15
N LEU A 200 2.48 -11.77 17.39
CA LEU A 200 2.97 -12.88 18.23
C LEU A 200 4.17 -13.62 17.60
N THR A 201 4.28 -13.62 16.26
CA THR A 201 5.36 -14.30 15.53
C THR A 201 6.48 -13.35 15.10
N PHE A 202 6.58 -12.16 15.71
CA PHE A 202 7.57 -11.13 15.34
C PHE A 202 7.60 -10.80 13.84
N GLY A 203 6.44 -10.88 13.16
CA GLY A 203 6.30 -10.59 11.74
C GLY A 203 6.67 -11.72 10.77
N ILE A 204 7.15 -12.87 11.25
CA ILE A 204 7.48 -14.00 10.37
C ILE A 204 6.24 -14.46 9.60
N LEU A 205 5.11 -14.60 10.28
CA LEU A 205 3.85 -15.02 9.68
C LEU A 205 3.33 -13.99 8.66
N ALA A 206 3.57 -12.69 8.90
CA ALA A 206 3.25 -11.63 7.96
C ALA A 206 3.87 -11.88 6.59
N ILE A 207 5.18 -12.11 6.56
CA ILE A 207 5.96 -12.27 5.32
C ILE A 207 5.51 -13.51 4.54
N PHE A 208 5.43 -14.66 5.21
CA PHE A 208 5.25 -15.95 4.52
C PHE A 208 3.80 -16.30 4.24
N TYR A 209 2.84 -15.69 4.93
CA TYR A 209 1.45 -16.10 4.77
C TYR A 209 0.46 -14.94 4.71
N VAL A 210 0.48 -14.03 5.68
CA VAL A 210 -0.65 -13.11 5.89
C VAL A 210 -0.68 -12.04 4.82
N GLU A 211 0.44 -11.35 4.54
CA GLU A 211 0.49 -10.31 3.51
C GLU A 211 0.17 -10.83 2.10
N PRO A 212 0.79 -11.93 1.60
CA PRO A 212 0.41 -12.45 0.29
C PRO A 212 -1.05 -12.93 0.24
N TYR A 213 -1.59 -13.45 1.33
CA TYR A 213 -2.98 -13.85 1.40
C TYR A 213 -3.94 -12.65 1.34
N ILE A 214 -3.65 -11.57 2.09
CA ILE A 214 -4.42 -10.33 2.06
C ILE A 214 -4.39 -9.72 0.66
N GLN A 215 -3.21 -9.55 0.07
CA GLN A 215 -3.05 -8.95 -1.26
C GLN A 215 -3.79 -9.76 -2.34
N SER A 216 -3.72 -11.10 -2.29
CA SER A 216 -4.48 -11.96 -3.20
C SER A 216 -5.99 -11.81 -3.02
N THR A 217 -6.48 -11.67 -1.78
CA THR A 217 -7.91 -11.48 -1.49
C THR A 217 -8.41 -10.13 -2.02
N PHE A 218 -7.62 -9.06 -1.86
CA PHE A 218 -7.99 -7.75 -2.40
C PHE A 218 -7.89 -7.67 -3.93
N ALA A 219 -7.02 -8.44 -4.55
CA ALA A 219 -7.01 -8.60 -6.00
C ALA A 219 -8.29 -9.26 -6.51
N GLU A 220 -8.80 -10.30 -5.83
CA GLU A 220 -10.11 -10.90 -6.14
C GLU A 220 -11.25 -9.88 -5.97
N LEU A 221 -11.23 -9.08 -4.90
CA LEU A 221 -12.20 -8.01 -4.70
C LEU A 221 -12.20 -7.02 -5.88
N TYR A 222 -11.00 -6.62 -6.33
CA TYR A 222 -10.86 -5.74 -7.48
C TYR A 222 -11.51 -6.35 -8.73
N THR A 223 -11.22 -7.61 -9.05
CA THR A 223 -11.76 -8.30 -10.23
C THR A 223 -13.29 -8.36 -10.19
N VAL A 224 -13.87 -8.73 -9.06
CA VAL A 224 -15.33 -8.77 -8.91
C VAL A 224 -15.97 -7.38 -9.03
N ASN A 225 -15.39 -6.36 -8.39
CA ASN A 225 -15.90 -5.00 -8.48
C ASN A 225 -15.75 -4.42 -9.89
N LYS A 226 -14.69 -4.79 -10.62
CA LYS A 226 -14.48 -4.45 -12.03
C LYS A 226 -15.59 -5.04 -12.91
N GLU A 227 -15.92 -6.33 -12.75
CA GLU A 227 -17.02 -6.96 -13.48
C GLU A 227 -18.38 -6.28 -13.22
N VAL A 228 -18.64 -5.92 -11.97
CA VAL A 228 -19.85 -5.17 -11.60
C VAL A 228 -19.88 -3.80 -12.28
N ALA A 229 -18.74 -3.11 -12.33
CA ALA A 229 -18.61 -1.81 -12.96
C ALA A 229 -18.83 -1.88 -14.48
N TYR A 230 -18.34 -2.94 -15.16
CA TYR A 230 -18.63 -3.20 -16.56
C TYR A 230 -20.14 -3.45 -16.80
N ARG A 231 -20.77 -4.32 -16.01
CA ARG A 231 -22.21 -4.62 -16.13
C ARG A 231 -23.09 -3.39 -15.92
N ASN A 232 -22.67 -2.47 -15.06
CA ASN A 232 -23.40 -1.22 -14.78
C ASN A 232 -23.03 -0.08 -15.76
N GLY A 233 -22.18 -0.32 -16.76
CA GLY A 233 -21.78 0.68 -17.74
C GLY A 233 -20.91 1.81 -17.17
N TYR A 234 -20.28 1.60 -16.01
CA TYR A 234 -19.39 2.59 -15.39
C TYR A 234 -17.99 2.59 -16.03
N ILE A 235 -17.62 1.50 -16.66
CA ILE A 235 -16.38 1.30 -17.42
C ILE A 235 -16.76 0.74 -18.79
N ARG A 236 -16.09 1.20 -19.85
CA ARG A 236 -16.19 0.69 -21.22
C ARG A 236 -14.93 -0.04 -21.63
#